data_d1d987ba286986ee5bcc0d583ce2b082
#
_entry.id   d1d987ba286986ee5bcc0d583ce2b082
#
_cell.length_a   1.000
_cell.length_b   1.000
_cell.length_c   1.000
_cell.angle_alpha   90.00
_cell.angle_beta   90.00
_cell.angle_gamma   90.00
#
_symmetry.space_group_name_H-M   'P 1'
#
loop_
_entity.id
_entity.type
_entity.pdbx_description
1 polymer ?
#
loop_
_entity_poly.entity_id
_entity_poly.type
_entity_poly.pdbx_seq_one_letter_code
_entity_poly.pdbx_strand_id
1 'polypeptide(L)'
;DVSVKNTGKYAGREVVQLYLQKPQMVQGVEEKSLAAFAKTGCLQPGETELVTTTFDVCDLAVYDEEKEMFVLPQGEYGVLLGTHAGAVSPVAVLTLSEDVVVEQVSAVHPFARSYERMQPEQGKRVYEESLTRYAMQVDPRRRKEKTQANPYQKRVEELLRNLTISDRIRLVTGGGYSMKCYNNVMGAAGRTCTKLLKKGVPNI
;
A
#
# COMPACT_ATOMS: atom_id res chain seq x y z
N ASP A 1 3.17 19.47 -0.25
CA ASP A 1 3.41 20.24 0.97
C ASP A 1 2.08 20.71 1.55
N VAL A 2 1.90 20.54 2.85
CA VAL A 2 0.66 20.88 3.56
C VAL A 2 1.01 21.73 4.79
N SER A 3 0.37 22.89 4.94
CA SER A 3 0.52 23.73 6.12
C SER A 3 -0.45 23.28 7.21
N VAL A 4 0.07 22.88 8.36
CA VAL A 4 -0.71 22.43 9.52
C VAL A 4 -0.54 23.41 10.66
N LYS A 5 -1.66 23.97 11.15
CA LYS A 5 -1.67 24.91 12.27
C LYS A 5 -2.40 24.32 13.46
N ASN A 6 -1.81 24.42 14.65
CA ASN A 6 -2.50 24.09 15.89
C ASN A 6 -3.44 25.24 16.28
N THR A 7 -4.74 25.02 16.11
CA THR A 7 -5.80 25.99 16.53
C THR A 7 -6.37 25.69 17.91
N GLY A 8 -5.87 24.63 18.57
CA GLY A 8 -6.28 24.21 19.90
C GLY A 8 -5.65 25.05 21.02
N LYS A 9 -5.99 24.68 22.25
CA LYS A 9 -5.46 25.33 23.47
C LYS A 9 -4.26 24.61 24.10
N TYR A 10 -3.94 23.41 23.61
CA TYR A 10 -2.87 22.57 24.14
C TYR A 10 -1.89 22.19 23.02
N ALA A 11 -0.64 21.95 23.40
CA ALA A 11 0.35 21.41 22.49
C ALA A 11 -0.06 20.02 22.01
N GLY A 12 0.14 19.72 20.71
CA GLY A 12 -0.27 18.45 20.13
C GLY A 12 0.42 18.15 18.82
N ARG A 13 0.13 16.96 18.32
CA ARG A 13 0.63 16.47 17.01
C ARG A 13 -0.56 16.03 16.18
N GLU A 14 -0.45 16.20 14.85
CA GLU A 14 -1.47 15.72 13.90
C GLU A 14 -0.83 14.87 12.82
N VAL A 15 -1.62 13.95 12.25
CA VAL A 15 -1.20 13.14 11.10
C VAL A 15 -1.93 13.61 9.86
N VAL A 16 -1.17 14.13 8.91
CA VAL A 16 -1.68 14.45 7.58
C VAL A 16 -1.70 13.18 6.75
N GLN A 17 -2.84 12.82 6.19
CA GLN A 17 -3.04 11.66 5.35
C GLN A 17 -3.47 12.08 3.95
N LEU A 18 -2.80 11.55 2.95
CA LEU A 18 -3.09 11.78 1.54
C LEU A 18 -3.63 10.51 0.93
N TYR A 19 -4.83 10.60 0.35
CA TYR A 19 -5.49 9.50 -0.32
C TYR A 19 -5.58 9.76 -1.82
N LEU A 20 -5.58 8.69 -2.60
CA LEU A 20 -5.84 8.76 -4.02
C LEU A 20 -7.12 7.99 -4.36
N GLN A 21 -8.03 8.66 -5.06
CA GLN A 21 -9.21 8.04 -5.67
C GLN A 21 -8.88 7.66 -7.11
N LYS A 22 -8.98 6.39 -7.45
CA LYS A 22 -8.73 5.88 -8.80
C LYS A 22 -9.95 6.11 -9.71
N PRO A 23 -9.78 6.12 -11.03
CA PRO A 23 -10.91 6.13 -11.96
C PRO A 23 -11.85 4.95 -11.72
N GLN A 24 -13.17 5.18 -11.77
CA GLN A 24 -14.20 4.18 -11.44
C GLN A 24 -14.35 3.03 -12.45
N MET A 25 -13.55 3.01 -13.50
CA MET A 25 -13.72 2.05 -14.61
C MET A 25 -13.23 0.63 -14.29
N VAL A 26 -12.59 0.41 -13.15
CA VAL A 26 -12.04 -0.91 -12.79
C VAL A 26 -12.90 -1.54 -11.70
N GLN A 27 -13.49 -2.71 -12.00
CA GLN A 27 -14.24 -3.48 -11.01
C GLN A 27 -13.34 -3.98 -9.87
N GLY A 28 -13.85 -3.92 -8.63
CA GLY A 28 -13.15 -4.46 -7.46
C GLY A 28 -12.04 -3.57 -6.92
N VAL A 29 -11.97 -2.31 -7.37
CA VAL A 29 -11.01 -1.32 -6.86
C VAL A 29 -11.61 -0.60 -5.66
N GLU A 30 -10.81 -0.41 -4.63
CA GLU A 30 -11.18 0.39 -3.46
C GLU A 30 -11.52 1.84 -3.88
N GLU A 31 -12.47 2.44 -3.15
CA GLU A 31 -12.90 3.82 -3.43
C GLU A 31 -11.75 4.82 -3.35
N LYS A 32 -10.86 4.63 -2.39
CA LYS A 32 -9.66 5.44 -2.16
C LYS A 32 -8.57 4.64 -1.46
N SER A 33 -7.33 4.87 -1.84
CA SER A 33 -6.15 4.25 -1.24
C SER A 33 -5.34 5.29 -0.48
N LEU A 34 -4.79 4.94 0.68
CA LEU A 34 -3.82 5.78 1.38
C LEU A 34 -2.52 5.80 0.56
N ALA A 35 -2.19 6.96 -0.01
CA ALA A 35 -1.00 7.12 -0.85
C ALA A 35 0.23 7.55 -0.04
N ALA A 36 0.04 8.44 0.94
CA ALA A 36 1.12 8.89 1.82
C ALA A 36 0.55 9.44 3.15
N PHE A 37 1.40 9.50 4.14
CA PHE A 37 1.10 10.19 5.39
C PHE A 37 2.38 10.78 6.01
N ALA A 38 2.21 11.81 6.82
CA ALA A 38 3.28 12.35 7.65
C ALA A 38 2.70 12.92 8.94
N LYS A 39 3.51 12.92 9.99
CA LYS A 39 3.13 13.39 11.32
C LYS A 39 3.89 14.67 11.66
N THR A 40 3.18 15.68 12.17
CA THR A 40 3.81 16.92 12.64
C THR A 40 4.69 16.69 13.87
N GLY A 41 5.60 17.61 14.13
CA GLY A 41 6.18 17.84 15.43
C GLY A 41 5.10 18.15 16.50
N CYS A 42 5.52 18.39 17.72
CA CYS A 42 4.62 18.85 18.77
C CYS A 42 4.41 20.36 18.62
N LEU A 43 3.30 20.76 18.04
CA LEU A 43 2.96 22.15 17.79
C LEU A 43 2.34 22.81 19.03
N GLN A 44 2.87 23.96 19.43
CA GLN A 44 2.26 24.80 20.46
C GLN A 44 0.97 25.47 19.93
N PRO A 45 0.05 25.92 20.78
CA PRO A 45 -1.11 26.69 20.36
C PRO A 45 -0.72 27.87 19.45
N GLY A 46 -1.31 27.93 18.25
CA GLY A 46 -1.04 28.93 17.22
C GLY A 46 0.16 28.63 16.31
N GLU A 47 0.99 27.65 16.62
CA GLU A 47 2.13 27.25 15.84
C GLU A 47 1.72 26.55 14.53
N THR A 48 2.53 26.76 13.49
CA THR A 48 2.31 26.20 12.15
C THR A 48 3.57 25.46 11.67
N GLU A 49 3.37 24.31 11.05
CA GLU A 49 4.44 23.51 10.42
C GLU A 49 4.05 23.20 8.97
N LEU A 50 5.04 23.21 8.08
CA LEU A 50 4.90 22.74 6.71
C LEU A 50 5.31 21.28 6.65
N VAL A 51 4.35 20.41 6.36
CA VAL A 51 4.55 18.95 6.27
C VAL A 51 4.67 18.56 4.80
N THR A 52 5.76 17.89 4.44
CA THR A 52 6.01 17.38 3.10
C THR A 52 5.75 15.87 3.05
N THR A 53 4.98 15.40 2.08
CA THR A 53 4.78 13.98 1.78
C THR A 53 5.07 13.70 0.32
N THR A 54 5.56 12.51 0.04
CA THR A 54 5.77 12.01 -1.33
C THR A 54 5.21 10.62 -1.48
N PHE A 55 4.72 10.28 -2.66
CA PHE A 55 4.25 8.93 -3.00
C PHE A 55 4.62 8.60 -4.44
N ASP A 56 4.68 7.31 -4.73
CA ASP A 56 4.90 6.82 -6.08
C ASP A 56 3.57 6.29 -6.62
N VAL A 57 3.12 6.84 -7.72
CA VAL A 57 1.85 6.42 -8.35
C VAL A 57 1.87 4.96 -8.79
N CYS A 58 3.04 4.41 -9.10
CA CYS A 58 3.19 2.99 -9.46
C CYS A 58 2.79 2.03 -8.31
N ASP A 59 2.91 2.47 -7.05
CA ASP A 59 2.49 1.67 -5.88
C ASP A 59 0.96 1.54 -5.79
N LEU A 60 0.22 2.37 -6.54
CA LEU A 60 -1.24 2.41 -6.58
C LEU A 60 -1.83 1.67 -7.80
N ALA A 61 -1.00 0.99 -8.59
CA ALA A 61 -1.44 0.21 -9.73
C ALA A 61 -2.42 -0.89 -9.31
N VAL A 62 -3.40 -1.15 -10.16
CA VAL A 62 -4.45 -2.15 -9.96
C VAL A 62 -4.07 -3.43 -10.69
N TYR A 63 -4.34 -4.58 -10.10
CA TYR A 63 -4.14 -5.86 -10.76
C TYR A 63 -5.30 -6.16 -11.71
N ASP A 64 -4.98 -6.33 -12.98
CA ASP A 64 -5.88 -6.81 -14.03
C ASP A 64 -5.74 -8.34 -14.11
N GLU A 65 -6.76 -9.07 -13.64
CA GLU A 65 -6.73 -10.54 -13.58
C GLU A 65 -6.78 -11.20 -14.96
N GLU A 66 -7.44 -10.57 -15.93
CA GLU A 66 -7.56 -11.13 -17.28
C GLU A 66 -6.24 -11.02 -18.05
N LYS A 67 -5.53 -9.93 -17.83
CA LYS A 67 -4.27 -9.65 -18.51
C LYS A 67 -3.03 -10.01 -17.67
N GLU A 68 -3.23 -10.46 -16.44
CA GLU A 68 -2.17 -10.83 -15.49
C GLU A 68 -1.12 -9.73 -15.30
N MET A 69 -1.57 -8.47 -15.15
CA MET A 69 -0.67 -7.32 -15.05
C MET A 69 -1.14 -6.30 -14.01
N PHE A 70 -0.20 -5.52 -13.50
CA PHE A 70 -0.50 -4.32 -12.74
C PHE A 70 -0.56 -3.13 -13.68
N VAL A 71 -1.69 -2.41 -13.66
CA VAL A 71 -1.98 -1.28 -14.55
C VAL A 71 -2.43 -0.06 -13.75
N LEU A 72 -2.02 1.11 -14.22
CA LEU A 72 -2.65 2.37 -13.85
C LEU A 72 -3.64 2.71 -14.98
N PRO A 73 -4.95 2.65 -14.76
CA PRO A 73 -5.93 2.94 -15.80
C PRO A 73 -5.94 4.43 -16.14
N GLN A 74 -6.22 4.76 -17.40
CA GLN A 74 -6.43 6.12 -17.85
C GLN A 74 -7.59 6.78 -17.11
N GLY A 75 -7.55 8.10 -16.94
CA GLY A 75 -8.64 8.87 -16.34
C GLY A 75 -8.20 9.87 -15.29
N GLU A 76 -9.16 10.34 -14.52
CA GLU A 76 -8.95 11.31 -13.44
C GLU A 76 -8.80 10.61 -12.10
N TYR A 77 -7.76 10.98 -11.37
CA TYR A 77 -7.44 10.52 -10.02
C TYR A 77 -7.59 11.70 -9.06
N GLY A 78 -8.53 11.58 -8.13
CA GLY A 78 -8.71 12.60 -7.10
C GLY A 78 -7.64 12.48 -6.01
N VAL A 79 -6.97 13.60 -5.73
CA VAL A 79 -6.07 13.71 -4.58
C VAL A 79 -6.86 14.25 -3.40
N LEU A 80 -7.00 13.45 -2.35
CA LEU A 80 -7.76 13.81 -1.15
C LEU A 80 -6.81 14.00 0.02
N LEU A 81 -7.07 15.02 0.81
CA LEU A 81 -6.29 15.35 2.00
C LEU A 81 -7.17 15.34 3.24
N GLY A 82 -6.67 14.81 4.34
CA GLY A 82 -7.38 14.81 5.62
C GLY A 82 -6.58 14.20 6.75
N THR A 83 -7.24 14.03 7.89
CA THR A 83 -6.65 13.44 9.10
C THR A 83 -6.98 11.96 9.27
N HIS A 84 -8.05 11.49 8.63
CA HIS A 84 -8.43 10.07 8.58
C HIS A 84 -9.33 9.80 7.37
N ALA A 85 -9.50 8.54 6.99
CA ALA A 85 -10.24 8.13 5.79
C ALA A 85 -11.69 8.65 5.70
N GLY A 86 -12.35 8.89 6.83
CA GLY A 86 -13.72 9.43 6.89
C GLY A 86 -13.79 10.96 6.85
N ALA A 87 -12.66 11.67 6.94
CA ALA A 87 -12.59 13.13 6.95
C ALA A 87 -11.50 13.61 5.98
N VAL A 88 -11.79 13.47 4.70
CA VAL A 88 -10.92 13.87 3.59
C VAL A 88 -11.68 14.77 2.63
N SER A 89 -10.96 15.72 2.03
CA SER A 89 -11.49 16.63 1.00
C SER A 89 -10.60 16.59 -0.25
N PRO A 90 -11.17 16.69 -1.45
CA PRO A 90 -10.40 16.77 -2.68
C PRO A 90 -9.60 18.09 -2.72
N VAL A 91 -8.32 18.01 -3.06
CA VAL A 91 -7.41 19.16 -3.13
C VAL A 91 -6.79 19.36 -4.51
N ALA A 92 -6.74 18.29 -5.31
CA ALA A 92 -6.22 18.33 -6.66
C ALA A 92 -6.74 17.10 -7.47
N VAL A 93 -6.55 17.15 -8.77
CA VAL A 93 -6.84 16.04 -9.68
C VAL A 93 -5.59 15.74 -10.50
N LEU A 94 -5.21 14.46 -10.57
CA LEU A 94 -4.18 13.99 -11.49
C LEU A 94 -4.86 13.36 -12.70
N THR A 95 -4.35 13.62 -13.89
CA THR A 95 -4.91 13.09 -15.15
C THR A 95 -3.91 12.18 -15.83
N LEU A 96 -4.34 10.98 -16.18
CA LEU A 96 -3.58 10.02 -16.96
C LEU A 96 -4.25 9.82 -18.30
N SER A 97 -3.54 10.10 -19.40
CA SER A 97 -4.10 10.12 -20.75
C SER A 97 -4.28 8.73 -21.37
N GLU A 98 -3.54 7.73 -20.91
CA GLU A 98 -3.56 6.36 -21.40
C GLU A 98 -3.26 5.37 -20.28
N ASP A 99 -3.68 4.10 -20.45
CA ASP A 99 -3.34 3.05 -19.52
C ASP A 99 -1.83 2.82 -19.48
N VAL A 100 -1.26 2.73 -18.28
CA VAL A 100 0.16 2.44 -18.11
C VAL A 100 0.35 1.08 -17.43
N VAL A 101 0.94 0.13 -18.15
CA VAL A 101 1.35 -1.15 -17.58
C VAL A 101 2.57 -0.93 -16.70
N VAL A 102 2.40 -1.13 -15.39
CA VAL A 102 3.47 -0.97 -14.41
C VAL A 102 4.30 -2.23 -14.28
N GLU A 103 3.65 -3.40 -14.33
CA GLU A 103 4.32 -4.69 -14.22
C GLU A 103 3.51 -5.79 -14.87
N GLN A 104 4.14 -6.59 -15.74
CA GLN A 104 3.58 -7.83 -16.25
C GLN A 104 3.98 -8.96 -15.31
N VAL A 105 3.02 -9.75 -14.88
CA VAL A 105 3.24 -10.91 -13.99
C VAL A 105 2.63 -12.16 -14.61
N SER A 106 2.74 -13.29 -13.93
CA SER A 106 2.06 -14.54 -14.29
C SER A 106 1.21 -14.99 -13.13
N ALA A 107 -0.03 -15.37 -13.37
CA ALA A 107 -0.90 -15.93 -12.34
C ALA A 107 -0.33 -17.29 -11.89
N VAL A 108 0.04 -17.37 -10.61
CA VAL A 108 0.57 -18.61 -10.02
C VAL A 108 -0.56 -19.62 -9.77
N HIS A 109 -1.77 -19.11 -9.50
CA HIS A 109 -2.93 -19.94 -9.17
C HIS A 109 -4.23 -19.25 -9.62
N PRO A 110 -4.73 -19.54 -10.83
CA PRO A 110 -6.00 -18.99 -11.26
C PRO A 110 -7.14 -19.50 -10.36
N PHE A 111 -8.10 -18.64 -10.08
CA PHE A 111 -9.26 -19.03 -9.29
C PHE A 111 -10.08 -20.10 -10.04
N ALA A 112 -10.31 -21.23 -9.39
CA ALA A 112 -11.11 -22.32 -9.96
C ALA A 112 -12.63 -22.02 -9.96
N ARG A 113 -13.08 -20.97 -9.27
CA ARG A 113 -14.50 -20.59 -9.14
C ARG A 113 -14.66 -19.09 -9.25
N SER A 114 -15.65 -18.64 -10.00
CA SER A 114 -16.11 -17.25 -9.95
C SER A 114 -16.87 -17.02 -8.64
N TYR A 115 -16.69 -15.87 -8.03
CA TYR A 115 -17.46 -15.39 -6.89
C TYR A 115 -18.00 -13.99 -7.19
N GLU A 116 -19.15 -13.70 -6.62
CA GLU A 116 -19.77 -12.39 -6.76
C GLU A 116 -18.96 -11.37 -5.96
N ARG A 117 -18.50 -10.31 -6.62
CA ARG A 117 -17.75 -9.21 -5.98
C ARG A 117 -18.69 -8.07 -5.65
N MET A 118 -18.45 -7.41 -4.52
CA MET A 118 -19.12 -6.16 -4.24
C MET A 118 -18.84 -5.16 -5.36
N GLN A 119 -19.91 -4.64 -5.94
CA GLN A 119 -19.82 -3.57 -6.94
C GLN A 119 -19.89 -2.24 -6.18
N PRO A 120 -18.94 -1.30 -6.39
CA PRO A 120 -19.08 0.05 -5.87
C PRO A 120 -20.31 0.71 -6.53
N GLU A 121 -20.97 1.62 -5.81
CA GLU A 121 -22.05 2.42 -6.41
C GLU A 121 -21.54 3.09 -7.69
N GLN A 122 -22.22 2.81 -8.80
CA GLN A 122 -21.86 3.35 -10.10
C GLN A 122 -22.32 4.81 -10.18
N GLY A 123 -21.41 5.72 -9.86
CA GLY A 123 -21.60 7.15 -10.07
C GLY A 123 -20.36 7.75 -10.71
N LYS A 124 -20.50 8.52 -11.79
CA LYS A 124 -19.37 9.27 -12.34
C LYS A 124 -18.95 10.28 -11.29
N ARG A 125 -17.74 10.15 -10.76
CA ARG A 125 -17.16 11.18 -9.89
C ARG A 125 -16.95 12.44 -10.69
N VAL A 126 -17.48 13.54 -10.20
CA VAL A 126 -17.28 14.86 -10.78
C VAL A 126 -16.45 15.64 -9.76
N TYR A 127 -15.26 16.04 -10.16
CA TYR A 127 -14.43 16.94 -9.36
C TYR A 127 -14.76 18.38 -9.75
N GLU A 128 -14.75 19.27 -8.75
CA GLU A 128 -14.98 20.70 -8.99
C GLU A 128 -13.98 21.24 -10.02
N GLU A 129 -14.44 22.12 -10.88
CA GLU A 129 -13.60 22.76 -11.91
C GLU A 129 -12.52 23.65 -11.31
N SER A 130 -12.76 24.15 -10.09
CA SER A 130 -11.82 24.98 -9.32
C SER A 130 -10.55 24.24 -8.89
N LEU A 131 -10.57 22.89 -8.87
CA LEU A 131 -9.41 22.10 -8.46
C LEU A 131 -8.32 22.12 -9.51
N THR A 132 -7.09 22.31 -9.06
CA THR A 132 -5.92 22.24 -9.94
C THR A 132 -5.75 20.83 -10.50
N ARG A 133 -5.55 20.76 -11.82
CA ARG A 133 -5.31 19.52 -12.57
C ARG A 133 -3.86 19.40 -12.99
N TYR A 134 -3.26 18.26 -12.74
CA TYR A 134 -1.88 17.94 -13.13
C TYR A 134 -1.86 16.72 -14.03
N ALA A 135 -1.14 16.81 -15.16
CA ALA A 135 -0.86 15.64 -15.98
C ALA A 135 0.10 14.70 -15.24
N MET A 136 -0.27 13.43 -15.15
CA MET A 136 0.53 12.41 -14.47
C MET A 136 1.58 11.87 -15.44
N GLN A 137 2.84 11.90 -15.02
CA GLN A 137 3.95 11.24 -15.70
C GLN A 137 4.33 10.00 -14.91
N VAL A 138 4.24 8.83 -15.55
CA VAL A 138 4.51 7.55 -14.90
C VAL A 138 5.74 6.91 -15.54
N ASP A 139 6.73 6.57 -14.73
CA ASP A 139 7.85 5.72 -15.14
C ASP A 139 7.71 4.33 -14.49
N PRO A 140 7.25 3.31 -15.24
CA PRO A 140 7.02 1.97 -14.72
C PRO A 140 8.28 1.30 -14.14
N ARG A 141 9.49 1.74 -14.57
CA ARG A 141 10.76 1.15 -14.12
C ARG A 141 11.02 1.38 -12.64
N ARG A 142 10.47 2.45 -12.05
CA ARG A 142 10.65 2.79 -10.62
C ARG A 142 10.21 1.67 -9.68
N ARG A 143 9.12 0.98 -10.00
CA ARG A 143 8.64 -0.16 -9.19
C ARG A 143 9.65 -1.30 -9.15
N LYS A 144 10.24 -1.64 -10.29
CA LYS A 144 11.29 -2.68 -10.40
C LYS A 144 12.55 -2.30 -9.64
N GLU A 145 12.95 -1.05 -9.69
CA GLU A 145 14.12 -0.55 -8.96
C GLU A 145 13.92 -0.63 -7.45
N LYS A 146 12.75 -0.27 -6.93
CA LYS A 146 12.40 -0.43 -5.51
C LYS A 146 12.47 -1.89 -5.06
N THR A 147 11.95 -2.81 -5.88
CA THR A 147 11.93 -4.25 -5.55
C THR A 147 13.35 -4.84 -5.60
N GLN A 148 14.22 -4.35 -6.48
CA GLN A 148 15.61 -4.78 -6.59
C GLN A 148 16.54 -4.17 -5.52
N ALA A 149 16.15 -3.05 -4.93
CA ALA A 149 16.95 -2.32 -3.94
C ALA A 149 16.86 -2.88 -2.50
N ASN A 150 16.39 -4.12 -2.31
CA ASN A 150 16.36 -4.74 -0.99
C ASN A 150 17.79 -4.97 -0.47
N PRO A 151 18.27 -4.24 0.55
CA PRO A 151 19.63 -4.37 1.05
C PRO A 151 19.91 -5.76 1.66
N TYR A 152 18.87 -6.52 1.94
CA TYR A 152 18.96 -7.87 2.50
C TYR A 152 18.86 -8.98 1.45
N GLN A 153 18.72 -8.64 0.17
CA GLN A 153 18.45 -9.61 -0.91
C GLN A 153 19.46 -10.76 -0.93
N LYS A 154 20.75 -10.46 -0.89
CA LYS A 154 21.83 -11.47 -0.87
C LYS A 154 21.70 -12.42 0.33
N ARG A 155 21.43 -11.85 1.51
CA ARG A 155 21.28 -12.63 2.75
C ARG A 155 20.04 -13.52 2.71
N VAL A 156 18.93 -13.03 2.13
CA VAL A 156 17.70 -13.79 1.92
C VAL A 156 17.96 -14.94 0.94
N GLU A 157 18.66 -14.73 -0.15
CA GLU A 157 19.01 -15.77 -1.12
C GLU A 157 19.91 -16.86 -0.53
N GLU A 158 20.93 -16.48 0.24
CA GLU A 158 21.77 -17.43 0.97
C GLU A 158 20.96 -18.27 1.93
N LEU A 159 20.06 -17.66 2.70
CA LEU A 159 19.17 -18.37 3.61
C LEU A 159 18.26 -19.35 2.86
N LEU A 160 17.62 -18.89 1.77
CA LEU A 160 16.73 -19.71 0.96
C LEU A 160 17.44 -20.93 0.32
N ARG A 161 18.73 -20.82 -0.04
CA ARG A 161 19.53 -21.95 -0.55
C ARG A 161 19.69 -23.07 0.47
N ASN A 162 19.73 -22.72 1.76
CA ASN A 162 19.88 -23.66 2.87
C ASN A 162 18.55 -24.29 3.32
N LEU A 163 17.43 -23.86 2.76
CA LEU A 163 16.09 -24.34 3.10
C LEU A 163 15.56 -25.33 2.06
N THR A 164 15.08 -26.47 2.54
CA THR A 164 14.32 -27.42 1.71
C THR A 164 12.93 -26.85 1.38
N ILE A 165 12.25 -27.45 0.39
CA ILE A 165 10.85 -27.07 0.06
C ILE A 165 9.96 -27.20 1.30
N SER A 166 10.11 -28.27 2.09
CA SER A 166 9.36 -28.46 3.33
C SER A 166 9.62 -27.34 4.36
N ASP A 167 10.87 -26.84 4.43
CA ASP A 167 11.19 -25.72 5.32
C ASP A 167 10.54 -24.41 4.85
N ARG A 168 10.53 -24.16 3.53
CA ARG A 168 9.89 -22.99 2.93
C ARG A 168 8.38 -23.01 3.14
N ILE A 169 7.74 -24.18 2.99
CA ILE A 169 6.32 -24.35 3.30
C ILE A 169 6.07 -24.02 4.78
N ARG A 170 6.91 -24.49 5.70
CA ARG A 170 6.80 -24.16 7.13
C ARG A 170 6.96 -22.68 7.45
N LEU A 171 7.78 -21.94 6.68
CA LEU A 171 7.90 -20.50 6.85
C LEU A 171 6.57 -19.79 6.57
N VAL A 172 5.89 -20.15 5.49
CA VAL A 172 4.63 -19.49 5.09
C VAL A 172 3.41 -19.99 5.86
N THR A 173 3.43 -21.23 6.37
CA THR A 173 2.34 -21.80 7.18
C THR A 173 2.46 -21.45 8.66
N GLY A 174 3.66 -21.02 9.10
CA GLY A 174 3.91 -20.68 10.50
C GLY A 174 3.91 -21.91 11.43
N GLY A 175 4.07 -21.68 12.72
CA GLY A 175 4.13 -22.73 13.74
C GLY A 175 2.79 -23.28 14.19
N GLY A 176 1.68 -22.66 13.81
CA GLY A 176 0.34 -23.00 14.30
C GLY A 176 0.18 -22.85 15.82
N TYR A 177 -1.02 -23.08 16.29
CA TYR A 177 -1.31 -23.15 17.73
C TYR A 177 -0.96 -24.57 18.22
N SER A 178 0.17 -24.73 18.91
CA SER A 178 0.54 -25.99 19.53
C SER A 178 0.80 -25.81 21.03
N MET A 179 0.02 -26.50 21.83
CA MET A 179 0.21 -26.54 23.29
C MET A 179 1.55 -27.17 23.72
N LYS A 180 2.26 -27.86 22.84
CA LYS A 180 3.50 -28.58 23.15
C LYS A 180 4.78 -27.77 22.95
N CYS A 181 4.69 -26.52 22.51
CA CYS A 181 5.86 -25.65 22.37
C CYS A 181 6.06 -24.80 23.59
N TYR A 182 7.01 -25.11 24.43
CA TYR A 182 7.35 -24.45 25.70
C TYR A 182 7.66 -22.92 25.62
N ASN A 183 7.74 -22.35 24.44
CA ASN A 183 8.02 -20.94 24.22
C ASN A 183 6.93 -20.22 23.39
N ASN A 184 5.68 -20.66 23.51
CA ASN A 184 4.58 -19.99 22.81
C ASN A 184 4.11 -18.76 23.60
N VAL A 185 4.21 -17.59 23.00
CA VAL A 185 3.45 -16.43 23.44
C VAL A 185 2.01 -16.66 22.97
N MET A 186 1.09 -16.88 23.90
CA MET A 186 -0.33 -17.04 23.58
C MET A 186 -0.82 -15.78 22.85
N GLY A 187 -1.48 -15.96 21.72
CA GLY A 187 -2.03 -14.87 20.93
C GLY A 187 -1.12 -14.31 19.82
N ALA A 188 0.12 -14.79 19.67
CA ALA A 188 0.97 -14.41 18.55
C ALA A 188 0.53 -15.15 17.27
N ALA A 189 -0.09 -14.44 16.35
CA ALA A 189 -0.33 -14.92 15.00
C ALA A 189 0.98 -14.86 14.18
N GLY A 190 1.27 -15.92 13.42
CA GLY A 190 2.38 -15.88 12.45
C GLY A 190 3.76 -16.23 13.00
N ARG A 191 3.84 -17.05 14.02
CA ARG A 191 5.12 -17.51 14.59
C ARG A 191 5.92 -18.34 13.58
N THR A 192 7.18 -17.99 13.38
CA THR A 192 8.12 -18.82 12.61
C THR A 192 8.43 -20.11 13.38
N CYS A 193 8.60 -21.20 12.63
CA CYS A 193 8.82 -22.51 13.23
C CYS A 193 10.20 -22.61 13.92
N THR A 194 10.24 -22.88 15.24
CA THR A 194 11.48 -23.03 16.02
C THR A 194 12.47 -24.02 15.44
N LYS A 195 12.01 -25.00 14.65
CA LYS A 195 12.86 -25.96 13.94
C LYS A 195 13.79 -25.30 12.92
N LEU A 196 13.47 -24.11 12.47
CA LEU A 196 14.25 -23.36 11.49
C LEU A 196 15.35 -22.48 12.13
N LEU A 197 15.35 -22.31 13.46
CA LEU A 197 16.40 -21.58 14.17
C LEU A 197 17.80 -22.10 13.86
N LYS A 198 17.97 -23.43 13.82
CA LYS A 198 19.25 -24.08 13.48
C LYS A 198 19.70 -23.82 12.03
N LYS A 199 18.80 -23.33 11.18
CA LYS A 199 19.06 -22.96 9.78
C LYS A 199 19.19 -21.45 9.58
N GLY A 200 19.27 -20.68 10.67
CA GLY A 200 19.49 -19.24 10.64
C GLY A 200 18.22 -18.41 10.47
N VAL A 201 17.02 -19.02 10.50
CA VAL A 201 15.75 -18.27 10.47
C VAL A 201 15.38 -17.84 11.89
N PRO A 202 15.30 -16.54 12.18
CA PRO A 202 14.93 -16.08 13.51
C PRO A 202 13.48 -16.46 13.83
N ASN A 203 13.22 -16.66 15.12
CA ASN A 203 11.86 -16.85 15.62
C ASN A 203 11.25 -15.47 15.84
N ILE A 204 10.18 -15.16 15.15
CA ILE A 204 9.48 -13.87 15.23
C ILE A 204 8.14 -14.10 15.92
#